data_7a4f8b038edd7b8e6eb4ef535b44ad18
#
_entry.id   7a4f8b038edd7b8e6eb4ef535b44ad18
#
_cell.length_a   1.000
_cell.length_b   1.000
_cell.length_c   1.000
_cell.angle_alpha   90.00
_cell.angle_beta   90.00
_cell.angle_gamma   90.00
#
_symmetry.space_group_name_H-M   'P 1'
#
loop_
_entity.id
_entity.type
_entity.pdbx_description
1 polymer ?
#
loop_
_entity_poly.entity_id
_entity_poly.type
_entity_poly.pdbx_seq_one_letter_code
_entity_poly.pdbx_strand_id
1 'polypeptide(L)'
;MSALHLSDLLRRDLASDPIITGVTADSRKVAPGALFVALPGTTADGRAFIPQALAQGAAAVLAPSDTPDGAAPVLVTSGDVRRTYAIAARSFYGAQPKTCVAVTGTNGKTSVAAFCRQIWAGLGHKSASMGTLGVVGQKGDKTYALTGPGLTSPDAAEAARLMAELAAKNVTHVAVEASSHGIDQRRLDGVALKAAAFTNLTPDHLDYHGTMDAYRAAKLRLFEALLPRGRTAVLNADSDAYSAFAAASIMAGLGVMGVGERGRDLTLIGRQATPEGQRLTLDVQGEVRDILLPLAGAFQASNALVAAGLCIAAGDRPDAVIGALEGLTGAQGRLQRIGAETGRGEVYVDYAHTPDGLETVLTALRPHATGRLIVVFGAGGDRDRGKRPLMGEIAARLADVAIVTDDNPRSEDPASIRAQVRTGCPDALEIGDRRAAIEAAIEMMRDGDVVVIAGKGHEQGQIVGGTTHPFDDATVASEALSLYA
;
A
#
# COMPACT_ATOMS: atom_id res chain seq x y z
N MET A 1 14.00 -26.41 -3.78
CA MET A 1 14.08 -25.38 -4.84
C MET A 1 14.70 -26.05 -6.05
N SER A 2 14.10 -25.94 -7.21
CA SER A 2 14.61 -26.54 -8.45
C SER A 2 15.84 -25.77 -8.91
N ALA A 3 16.93 -26.49 -9.15
CA ALA A 3 18.10 -25.95 -9.84
C ALA A 3 17.76 -25.80 -11.32
N LEU A 4 17.96 -24.63 -11.91
CA LEU A 4 17.67 -24.33 -13.30
C LEU A 4 18.90 -23.83 -14.03
N HIS A 5 19.02 -24.10 -15.31
CA HIS A 5 20.08 -23.54 -16.13
C HIS A 5 19.95 -22.03 -16.28
N LEU A 6 21.05 -21.31 -16.36
CA LEU A 6 21.05 -19.84 -16.51
C LEU A 6 20.33 -19.43 -17.81
N SER A 7 20.48 -20.20 -18.89
CA SER A 7 19.78 -20.00 -20.17
C SER A 7 18.25 -20.05 -20.02
N ASP A 8 17.73 -21.00 -19.20
CA ASP A 8 16.29 -21.12 -18.92
C ASP A 8 15.77 -19.90 -18.15
N LEU A 9 16.55 -19.41 -17.15
CA LEU A 9 16.19 -18.24 -16.38
C LEU A 9 16.11 -16.98 -17.22
N LEU A 10 17.06 -16.80 -18.12
CA LEU A 10 17.19 -15.61 -18.97
C LEU A 10 16.48 -15.76 -20.31
N ARG A 11 15.98 -16.97 -20.64
CA ARG A 11 15.29 -17.32 -21.89
C ARG A 11 16.10 -16.92 -23.12
N ARG A 12 17.40 -17.25 -23.10
CA ARG A 12 18.33 -17.03 -24.21
C ARG A 12 19.48 -18.01 -24.15
N ASP A 13 20.05 -18.34 -25.31
CA ASP A 13 21.25 -19.17 -25.43
C ASP A 13 22.46 -18.44 -24.84
N LEU A 14 23.32 -19.18 -24.15
CA LEU A 14 24.51 -18.66 -23.48
C LEU A 14 25.71 -19.57 -23.78
N ALA A 15 26.90 -18.98 -23.95
CA ALA A 15 28.13 -19.73 -24.15
C ALA A 15 28.57 -20.53 -22.94
N SER A 16 28.22 -20.05 -21.73
CA SER A 16 28.40 -20.74 -20.45
C SER A 16 27.06 -20.78 -19.74
N ASP A 17 26.62 -21.97 -19.34
CA ASP A 17 25.25 -22.21 -18.85
C ASP A 17 25.26 -22.96 -17.50
N PRO A 18 25.75 -22.31 -16.42
CA PRO A 18 25.78 -22.92 -15.10
C PRO A 18 24.37 -23.17 -14.55
N ILE A 19 24.29 -24.13 -13.63
CA ILE A 19 23.10 -24.37 -12.82
C ILE A 19 23.00 -23.29 -11.74
N ILE A 20 21.84 -22.63 -11.65
CA ILE A 20 21.56 -21.57 -10.68
C ILE A 20 20.69 -22.11 -9.53
N THR A 21 21.14 -21.86 -8.31
CA THR A 21 20.50 -22.32 -7.06
C THR A 21 19.80 -21.21 -6.29
N GLY A 22 19.96 -19.95 -6.71
CA GLY A 22 19.37 -18.77 -6.10
C GLY A 22 19.52 -17.53 -6.97
N VAL A 23 18.70 -16.51 -6.77
CA VAL A 23 18.76 -15.23 -7.49
C VAL A 23 18.68 -14.09 -6.49
N THR A 24 19.67 -13.20 -6.45
CA THR A 24 19.71 -12.08 -5.50
C THR A 24 20.48 -10.88 -6.03
N ALA A 25 20.05 -9.67 -5.66
CA ALA A 25 20.81 -8.44 -5.86
C ALA A 25 21.55 -7.97 -4.57
N ASP A 26 21.41 -8.68 -3.47
CA ASP A 26 22.11 -8.40 -2.22
C ASP A 26 23.34 -9.32 -2.10
N SER A 27 24.55 -8.74 -2.20
CA SER A 27 25.81 -9.49 -2.11
C SER A 27 25.96 -10.27 -0.81
N ARG A 28 25.34 -9.83 0.28
CA ARG A 28 25.37 -10.50 1.60
C ARG A 28 24.52 -11.77 1.65
N LYS A 29 23.58 -11.93 0.70
CA LYS A 29 22.68 -13.09 0.57
C LYS A 29 23.11 -14.07 -0.52
N VAL A 30 24.26 -13.86 -1.12
CA VAL A 30 24.80 -14.78 -2.11
C VAL A 30 25.15 -16.09 -1.42
N ALA A 31 24.72 -17.21 -2.02
CA ALA A 31 25.09 -18.56 -1.64
C ALA A 31 25.74 -19.28 -2.85
N PRO A 32 26.47 -20.38 -2.65
CA PRO A 32 27.08 -21.12 -3.75
C PRO A 32 26.07 -21.51 -4.82
N GLY A 33 26.40 -21.22 -6.08
CA GLY A 33 25.53 -21.44 -7.23
C GLY A 33 24.52 -20.31 -7.52
N ALA A 34 24.51 -19.20 -6.78
CA ALA A 34 23.57 -18.10 -7.02
C ALA A 34 23.90 -17.30 -8.29
N LEU A 35 22.85 -16.77 -8.92
CA LEU A 35 22.95 -15.63 -9.84
C LEU A 35 22.98 -14.34 -9.02
N PHE A 36 24.09 -13.66 -8.99
CA PHE A 36 24.20 -12.33 -8.42
C PHE A 36 23.83 -11.26 -9.45
N VAL A 37 22.98 -10.30 -9.07
CA VAL A 37 22.56 -9.21 -9.95
C VAL A 37 23.16 -7.90 -9.49
N ALA A 38 24.09 -7.36 -10.24
CA ALA A 38 24.80 -6.11 -9.97
C ALA A 38 23.95 -4.91 -10.43
N LEU A 39 23.00 -4.47 -9.59
CA LEU A 39 22.11 -3.35 -9.91
C LEU A 39 22.80 -1.99 -9.64
N PRO A 40 22.67 -1.01 -10.55
CA PRO A 40 23.00 0.38 -10.24
C PRO A 40 22.09 0.89 -9.12
N GLY A 41 22.67 1.30 -8.00
CA GLY A 41 21.94 1.88 -6.86
C GLY A 41 22.09 3.40 -6.81
N THR A 42 21.31 4.05 -5.93
CA THR A 42 21.40 5.50 -5.69
C THR A 42 22.59 5.89 -4.81
N THR A 43 22.99 5.00 -3.90
CA THR A 43 24.10 5.22 -2.96
C THR A 43 25.35 4.42 -3.29
N ALA A 44 25.21 3.27 -3.96
CA ALA A 44 26.33 2.42 -4.36
C ALA A 44 25.99 1.68 -5.66
N ASP A 45 26.99 1.49 -6.50
CA ASP A 45 26.87 0.66 -7.71
C ASP A 45 27.06 -0.81 -7.34
N GLY A 46 26.10 -1.67 -7.67
CA GLY A 46 26.13 -3.12 -7.41
C GLY A 46 27.35 -3.81 -8.03
N ARG A 47 27.96 -3.25 -9.09
CA ARG A 47 29.18 -3.75 -9.72
C ARG A 47 30.36 -3.80 -8.75
N ALA A 48 30.43 -2.89 -7.80
CA ALA A 48 31.48 -2.88 -6.78
C ALA A 48 31.46 -4.12 -5.88
N PHE A 49 30.33 -4.83 -5.81
CA PHE A 49 30.15 -6.03 -4.98
C PHE A 49 30.36 -7.34 -5.76
N ILE A 50 30.69 -7.30 -7.07
CA ILE A 50 30.96 -8.51 -7.87
C ILE A 50 32.06 -9.37 -7.26
N PRO A 51 33.23 -8.83 -6.85
CA PRO A 51 34.29 -9.64 -6.23
C PRO A 51 33.80 -10.37 -4.96
N GLN A 52 33.02 -9.70 -4.13
CA GLN A 52 32.46 -10.29 -2.91
C GLN A 52 31.48 -11.43 -3.26
N ALA A 53 30.59 -11.21 -4.23
CA ALA A 53 29.62 -12.22 -4.67
C ALA A 53 30.32 -13.47 -5.23
N LEU A 54 31.35 -13.29 -6.02
CA LEU A 54 32.18 -14.40 -6.54
C LEU A 54 32.90 -15.16 -5.41
N ALA A 55 33.46 -14.45 -4.44
CA ALA A 55 34.09 -15.07 -3.28
C ALA A 55 33.11 -15.90 -2.43
N GLN A 56 31.82 -15.55 -2.45
CA GLN A 56 30.74 -16.31 -1.80
C GLN A 56 30.16 -17.42 -2.67
N GLY A 57 30.70 -17.63 -3.88
CA GLY A 57 30.35 -18.73 -4.78
C GLY A 57 29.22 -18.44 -5.74
N ALA A 58 29.00 -17.17 -6.13
CA ALA A 58 28.10 -16.86 -7.24
C ALA A 58 28.55 -17.62 -8.52
N ALA A 59 27.62 -18.36 -9.14
CA ALA A 59 27.88 -19.10 -10.36
C ALA A 59 27.87 -18.21 -11.61
N ALA A 60 27.12 -17.10 -11.57
CA ALA A 60 27.03 -16.14 -12.64
C ALA A 60 26.72 -14.73 -12.09
N VAL A 61 27.02 -13.72 -12.89
CA VAL A 61 26.71 -12.32 -12.62
C VAL A 61 25.84 -11.76 -13.77
N LEU A 62 24.73 -11.12 -13.41
CA LEU A 62 23.94 -10.29 -14.32
C LEU A 62 24.25 -8.81 -14.01
N ALA A 63 24.65 -8.04 -15.01
CA ALA A 63 25.09 -6.66 -14.85
C ALA A 63 24.59 -5.73 -15.99
N PRO A 64 24.68 -4.40 -15.85
CA PRO A 64 24.45 -3.45 -16.94
C PRO A 64 25.32 -3.70 -18.15
N SER A 65 24.87 -3.28 -19.35
CA SER A 65 25.54 -3.51 -20.61
C SER A 65 26.92 -2.84 -20.76
N ASP A 66 27.18 -1.81 -19.95
CA ASP A 66 28.45 -1.09 -19.88
C ASP A 66 29.46 -1.71 -18.89
N THR A 67 29.17 -2.89 -18.32
CA THR A 67 30.07 -3.61 -17.43
C THR A 67 31.20 -4.24 -18.25
N PRO A 68 32.48 -4.03 -17.88
CA PRO A 68 33.61 -4.56 -18.63
C PRO A 68 33.60 -6.08 -18.73
N ASP A 69 34.01 -6.61 -19.86
CA ASP A 69 34.26 -8.04 -20.06
C ASP A 69 35.33 -8.53 -19.07
N GLY A 70 35.13 -9.74 -18.54
CA GLY A 70 36.03 -10.32 -17.54
C GLY A 70 35.78 -9.90 -16.10
N ALA A 71 34.78 -9.05 -15.83
CA ALA A 71 34.36 -8.70 -14.47
C ALA A 71 33.90 -9.93 -13.65
N ALA A 72 33.46 -11.01 -14.33
CA ALA A 72 33.12 -12.30 -13.74
C ALA A 72 33.38 -13.44 -14.73
N PRO A 73 33.66 -14.68 -14.26
CA PRO A 73 33.86 -15.85 -15.14
C PRO A 73 32.64 -16.14 -16.02
N VAL A 74 31.43 -15.95 -15.48
CA VAL A 74 30.16 -16.01 -16.23
C VAL A 74 29.45 -14.68 -16.04
N LEU A 75 29.65 -13.78 -17.00
CA LEU A 75 29.02 -12.45 -17.01
C LEU A 75 27.92 -12.41 -18.07
N VAL A 76 26.77 -11.97 -17.66
CA VAL A 76 25.64 -11.68 -18.56
C VAL A 76 25.28 -10.21 -18.43
N THR A 77 25.26 -9.49 -19.53
CA THR A 77 24.90 -8.07 -19.54
C THR A 77 23.50 -7.82 -20.11
N SER A 78 22.87 -6.73 -19.65
CA SER A 78 21.53 -6.31 -20.11
C SER A 78 21.39 -4.78 -20.12
N GLY A 79 20.73 -4.25 -21.14
CA GLY A 79 20.37 -2.83 -21.24
C GLY A 79 19.31 -2.40 -20.21
N ASP A 80 18.43 -3.32 -19.79
CA ASP A 80 17.51 -3.13 -18.63
C ASP A 80 17.75 -4.27 -17.63
N VAL A 81 18.82 -4.16 -16.88
CA VAL A 81 19.24 -5.17 -15.90
C VAL A 81 18.19 -5.41 -14.82
N ARG A 82 17.42 -4.37 -14.43
CA ARG A 82 16.35 -4.51 -13.43
C ARG A 82 15.19 -5.34 -13.93
N ARG A 83 14.77 -5.12 -15.19
CA ARG A 83 13.73 -5.92 -15.83
C ARG A 83 14.19 -7.35 -16.03
N THR A 84 15.43 -7.55 -16.50
CA THR A 84 16.00 -8.89 -16.67
C THR A 84 16.06 -9.65 -15.36
N TYR A 85 16.42 -8.97 -14.26
CA TYR A 85 16.39 -9.51 -12.91
C TYR A 85 14.98 -9.98 -12.50
N ALA A 86 13.96 -9.14 -12.70
CA ALA A 86 12.60 -9.50 -12.33
C ALA A 86 12.08 -10.72 -13.12
N ILE A 87 12.43 -10.81 -14.41
CA ILE A 87 12.07 -11.96 -15.25
C ILE A 87 12.84 -13.22 -14.82
N ALA A 88 14.15 -13.11 -14.55
CA ALA A 88 14.96 -14.22 -14.05
C ALA A 88 14.45 -14.75 -12.72
N ALA A 89 14.12 -13.86 -11.78
CA ALA A 89 13.53 -14.23 -10.50
C ALA A 89 12.18 -14.95 -10.68
N ARG A 90 11.31 -14.43 -11.54
CA ARG A 90 10.06 -15.12 -11.88
C ARG A 90 10.31 -16.52 -12.46
N SER A 91 11.24 -16.66 -13.38
CA SER A 91 11.56 -17.97 -13.99
C SER A 91 12.09 -18.93 -12.92
N PHE A 92 12.93 -18.45 -12.00
CA PHE A 92 13.51 -19.24 -10.91
C PHE A 92 12.48 -19.76 -9.90
N TYR A 93 11.59 -18.88 -9.40
CA TYR A 93 10.58 -19.25 -8.42
C TYR A 93 9.34 -19.90 -9.05
N GLY A 94 9.05 -19.62 -10.32
CA GLY A 94 8.08 -20.29 -11.18
C GLY A 94 6.64 -19.88 -10.90
N ALA A 95 5.94 -20.57 -10.01
CA ALA A 95 4.50 -20.45 -9.81
C ALA A 95 4.06 -19.08 -9.28
N GLN A 96 2.87 -18.63 -9.74
CA GLN A 96 2.18 -17.44 -9.23
C GLN A 96 0.68 -17.75 -9.05
N PRO A 97 -0.06 -17.03 -8.20
CA PRO A 97 -1.52 -17.09 -8.17
C PRO A 97 -2.12 -16.84 -9.56
N LYS A 98 -3.22 -17.53 -9.87
CA LYS A 98 -3.86 -17.44 -11.21
C LYS A 98 -4.36 -16.05 -11.56
N THR A 99 -4.75 -15.30 -10.55
CA THR A 99 -5.29 -13.93 -10.69
C THR A 99 -4.45 -12.97 -9.87
N CYS A 100 -3.67 -12.15 -10.56
CA CYS A 100 -2.89 -11.08 -9.94
C CYS A 100 -3.39 -9.74 -10.50
N VAL A 101 -3.69 -8.79 -9.62
CA VAL A 101 -3.99 -7.41 -9.99
C VAL A 101 -3.03 -6.46 -9.28
N ALA A 102 -2.85 -5.26 -9.83
CA ALA A 102 -2.01 -4.24 -9.23
C ALA A 102 -2.75 -2.91 -9.08
N VAL A 103 -2.44 -2.15 -8.06
CA VAL A 103 -3.00 -0.81 -7.87
C VAL A 103 -1.89 0.21 -7.64
N THR A 104 -1.93 1.32 -8.39
CA THR A 104 -1.06 2.47 -8.21
C THR A 104 -1.86 3.75 -7.93
N GLY A 105 -1.18 4.75 -7.43
CA GLY A 105 -1.70 6.08 -7.09
C GLY A 105 -0.85 6.71 -5.99
N THR A 106 -1.14 7.94 -5.60
CA THR A 106 -0.50 8.54 -4.43
C THR A 106 -1.08 7.91 -3.17
N ASN A 107 -2.39 7.96 -2.99
CA ASN A 107 -3.13 7.45 -1.84
C ASN A 107 -4.07 6.30 -2.23
N GLY A 108 -4.56 5.54 -1.25
CA GLY A 108 -5.57 4.49 -1.43
C GLY A 108 -5.05 3.10 -1.80
N LYS A 109 -3.81 2.93 -2.22
CA LYS A 109 -3.24 1.63 -2.66
C LYS A 109 -3.46 0.50 -1.66
N THR A 110 -3.12 0.74 -0.39
CA THR A 110 -3.24 -0.24 0.69
C THR A 110 -4.69 -0.64 0.94
N SER A 111 -5.60 0.35 0.99
CA SER A 111 -7.04 0.10 1.13
C SER A 111 -7.59 -0.71 -0.05
N VAL A 112 -7.28 -0.30 -1.28
CA VAL A 112 -7.74 -1.02 -2.49
C VAL A 112 -7.23 -2.46 -2.51
N ALA A 113 -5.94 -2.70 -2.22
CA ALA A 113 -5.39 -4.06 -2.18
C ALA A 113 -6.05 -4.92 -1.08
N ALA A 114 -6.30 -4.34 0.11
CA ALA A 114 -7.00 -5.01 1.20
C ALA A 114 -8.47 -5.29 0.84
N PHE A 115 -9.15 -4.37 0.18
CA PHE A 115 -10.54 -4.55 -0.24
C PHE A 115 -10.68 -5.60 -1.33
N CYS A 116 -9.81 -5.63 -2.35
CA CYS A 116 -9.77 -6.74 -3.31
C CYS A 116 -9.64 -8.10 -2.60
N ARG A 117 -8.71 -8.22 -1.63
CA ARG A 117 -8.54 -9.43 -0.84
C ARG A 117 -9.82 -9.83 -0.11
N GLN A 118 -10.51 -8.87 0.53
CA GLN A 118 -11.74 -9.11 1.29
C GLN A 118 -12.91 -9.47 0.35
N ILE A 119 -13.11 -8.75 -0.76
CA ILE A 119 -14.11 -9.07 -1.78
C ILE A 119 -13.92 -10.51 -2.26
N TRP A 120 -12.72 -10.90 -2.66
CA TRP A 120 -12.43 -12.25 -3.12
C TRP A 120 -12.65 -13.31 -2.03
N ALA A 121 -12.31 -13.00 -0.78
CA ALA A 121 -12.58 -13.91 0.33
C ALA A 121 -14.08 -14.12 0.56
N GLY A 122 -14.88 -13.04 0.47
CA GLY A 122 -16.35 -13.08 0.51
C GLY A 122 -16.95 -13.88 -0.65
N LEU A 123 -16.32 -13.87 -1.83
CA LEU A 123 -16.68 -14.68 -2.99
C LEU A 123 -16.20 -16.14 -2.90
N GLY A 124 -15.57 -16.54 -1.79
CA GLY A 124 -15.10 -17.90 -1.56
C GLY A 124 -13.70 -18.20 -2.11
N HIS A 125 -13.00 -17.23 -2.67
CA HIS A 125 -11.63 -17.41 -3.13
C HIS A 125 -10.65 -17.40 -1.97
N LYS A 126 -9.54 -18.13 -2.10
CA LYS A 126 -8.38 -17.95 -1.23
C LYS A 126 -7.55 -16.81 -1.81
N SER A 127 -7.49 -15.70 -1.10
CA SER A 127 -6.97 -14.42 -1.58
C SER A 127 -5.81 -13.90 -0.74
N ALA A 128 -5.06 -12.95 -1.27
CA ALA A 128 -4.04 -12.22 -0.54
C ALA A 128 -3.91 -10.76 -1.02
N SER A 129 -3.36 -9.91 -0.16
CA SER A 129 -2.83 -8.59 -0.51
C SER A 129 -1.33 -8.54 -0.22
N MET A 130 -0.57 -7.84 -1.06
CA MET A 130 0.88 -7.63 -0.93
C MET A 130 1.18 -6.14 -1.03
N GLY A 131 1.79 -5.57 -0.01
CA GLY A 131 2.12 -4.15 0.01
C GLY A 131 2.68 -3.67 1.34
N THR A 132 2.35 -2.45 1.70
CA THR A 132 2.83 -1.75 2.91
C THR A 132 2.57 -2.54 4.20
N LEU A 133 1.46 -3.26 4.28
CA LEU A 133 1.12 -4.13 5.41
C LEU A 133 1.80 -5.52 5.35
N GLY A 134 2.75 -5.70 4.44
CA GLY A 134 3.36 -7.01 4.17
C GLY A 134 2.48 -7.86 3.26
N VAL A 135 2.51 -9.17 3.45
CA VAL A 135 1.68 -10.12 2.71
C VAL A 135 0.66 -10.73 3.65
N VAL A 136 -0.60 -10.37 3.43
CA VAL A 136 -1.74 -10.82 4.22
C VAL A 136 -2.61 -11.72 3.36
N GLY A 137 -2.77 -12.99 3.78
CA GLY A 137 -3.68 -13.94 3.16
C GLY A 137 -5.03 -13.98 3.86
N GLN A 138 -6.08 -14.42 3.14
CA GLN A 138 -7.43 -14.55 3.68
C GLN A 138 -8.17 -15.74 3.05
N LYS A 139 -8.99 -16.43 3.88
CA LYS A 139 -9.95 -17.44 3.45
C LYS A 139 -11.21 -17.32 4.32
N GLY A 140 -12.33 -16.90 3.72
CA GLY A 140 -13.52 -16.47 4.47
C GLY A 140 -13.12 -15.37 5.46
N ASP A 141 -13.54 -15.47 6.72
CA ASP A 141 -13.24 -14.46 7.76
C ASP A 141 -11.84 -14.59 8.39
N LYS A 142 -11.10 -15.66 8.06
CA LYS A 142 -9.77 -15.91 8.64
C LYS A 142 -8.67 -15.24 7.82
N THR A 143 -7.93 -14.35 8.46
CA THR A 143 -6.71 -13.74 7.91
C THR A 143 -5.46 -14.36 8.54
N TYR A 144 -4.36 -14.33 7.79
CA TYR A 144 -3.04 -14.76 8.27
C TYR A 144 -1.95 -13.93 7.58
N ALA A 145 -0.93 -13.54 8.34
CA ALA A 145 0.23 -12.85 7.79
C ALA A 145 1.29 -13.86 7.31
N LEU A 146 1.85 -13.64 6.11
CA LEU A 146 3.04 -14.35 5.64
C LEU A 146 4.30 -13.55 5.97
N THR A 147 4.22 -12.23 5.87
CA THR A 147 5.29 -11.30 6.26
C THR A 147 4.67 -10.14 7.02
N GLY A 148 5.46 -9.52 7.89
CA GLY A 148 5.08 -8.26 8.53
C GLY A 148 5.13 -7.06 7.57
N PRO A 149 4.78 -5.86 8.08
CA PRO A 149 4.89 -4.61 7.33
C PRO A 149 6.31 -4.38 6.80
N GLY A 150 6.40 -3.77 5.62
CA GLY A 150 7.69 -3.57 4.96
C GLY A 150 7.61 -2.56 3.81
N LEU A 151 8.42 -2.78 2.77
CA LEU A 151 8.36 -1.95 1.57
C LEU A 151 7.03 -2.17 0.85
N THR A 152 6.40 -1.07 0.40
CA THR A 152 5.15 -1.11 -0.38
C THR A 152 5.25 -2.02 -1.60
N SER A 153 6.40 -2.03 -2.27
CA SER A 153 6.73 -3.01 -3.32
C SER A 153 8.06 -3.66 -2.96
N PRO A 154 8.10 -4.96 -2.63
CA PRO A 154 9.34 -5.66 -2.29
C PRO A 154 10.31 -5.73 -3.49
N ASP A 155 11.57 -6.14 -3.22
CA ASP A 155 12.55 -6.45 -4.27
C ASP A 155 12.01 -7.51 -5.23
N ALA A 156 12.50 -7.52 -6.49
CA ALA A 156 11.95 -8.38 -7.54
C ALA A 156 12.07 -9.89 -7.23
N ALA A 157 13.19 -10.34 -6.63
CA ALA A 157 13.33 -11.74 -6.24
C ALA A 157 12.43 -12.07 -5.06
N GLU A 158 12.31 -11.18 -4.09
CA GLU A 158 11.41 -11.36 -2.95
C GLU A 158 9.95 -11.37 -3.39
N ALA A 159 9.55 -10.48 -4.30
CA ALA A 159 8.21 -10.51 -4.90
C ALA A 159 7.91 -11.85 -5.58
N ALA A 160 8.84 -12.35 -6.39
CA ALA A 160 8.70 -13.64 -7.07
C ALA A 160 8.63 -14.82 -6.07
N ARG A 161 9.46 -14.81 -5.03
CA ARG A 161 9.46 -15.81 -3.95
C ARG A 161 8.13 -15.85 -3.21
N LEU A 162 7.62 -14.66 -2.82
CA LEU A 162 6.34 -14.54 -2.12
C LEU A 162 5.16 -14.99 -3.00
N MET A 163 5.17 -14.65 -4.30
CA MET A 163 4.17 -15.15 -5.25
C MET A 163 4.18 -16.68 -5.34
N ALA A 164 5.36 -17.29 -5.39
CA ALA A 164 5.49 -18.77 -5.41
C ALA A 164 5.00 -19.40 -4.09
N GLU A 165 5.30 -18.76 -2.95
CA GLU A 165 4.81 -19.23 -1.65
C GLU A 165 3.28 -19.13 -1.55
N LEU A 166 2.68 -18.04 -2.03
CA LEU A 166 1.23 -17.87 -2.09
C LEU A 166 0.58 -18.97 -2.97
N ALA A 167 1.16 -19.24 -4.15
CA ALA A 167 0.68 -20.30 -5.03
C ALA A 167 0.79 -21.69 -4.38
N ALA A 168 1.90 -21.99 -3.70
CA ALA A 168 2.09 -23.24 -2.95
C ALA A 168 1.07 -23.40 -1.82
N LYS A 169 0.61 -22.30 -1.22
CA LYS A 169 -0.47 -22.28 -0.23
C LYS A 169 -1.87 -22.31 -0.86
N ASN A 170 -1.98 -22.54 -2.18
CA ASN A 170 -3.24 -22.52 -2.94
C ASN A 170 -3.99 -21.19 -2.89
N VAL A 171 -3.30 -20.07 -2.72
CA VAL A 171 -3.87 -18.74 -2.94
C VAL A 171 -4.09 -18.57 -4.44
N THR A 172 -5.31 -18.21 -4.83
CA THR A 172 -5.70 -18.09 -6.24
C THR A 172 -5.73 -16.64 -6.74
N HIS A 173 -5.97 -15.70 -5.83
CA HIS A 173 -6.13 -14.27 -6.12
C HIS A 173 -5.19 -13.41 -5.27
N VAL A 174 -4.50 -12.46 -5.88
CA VAL A 174 -3.62 -11.54 -5.16
C VAL A 174 -3.74 -10.12 -5.71
N ALA A 175 -3.88 -9.15 -4.81
CA ALA A 175 -3.80 -7.72 -5.12
C ALA A 175 -2.46 -7.16 -4.62
N VAL A 176 -1.73 -6.47 -5.51
CA VAL A 176 -0.38 -5.96 -5.25
C VAL A 176 -0.39 -4.43 -5.25
N GLU A 177 0.18 -3.83 -4.23
CA GLU A 177 0.47 -2.40 -4.25
C GLU A 177 1.66 -2.12 -5.19
N ALA A 178 1.43 -1.29 -6.21
CA ALA A 178 2.43 -0.85 -7.17
C ALA A 178 2.86 0.60 -6.85
N SER A 179 3.89 0.75 -6.00
CA SER A 179 4.47 2.07 -5.71
C SER A 179 5.20 2.63 -6.94
N SER A 180 5.30 3.96 -7.06
CA SER A 180 6.04 4.58 -8.17
C SER A 180 7.51 4.12 -8.21
N HIS A 181 8.17 4.01 -7.05
CA HIS A 181 9.51 3.44 -6.92
C HIS A 181 9.55 1.98 -7.40
N GLY A 182 8.57 1.14 -7.00
CA GLY A 182 8.52 -0.27 -7.38
C GLY A 182 8.33 -0.45 -8.89
N ILE A 183 7.50 0.38 -9.51
CA ILE A 183 7.28 0.38 -10.96
C ILE A 183 8.53 0.87 -11.69
N ASP A 184 9.10 2.01 -11.27
CA ASP A 184 10.30 2.60 -11.85
C ASP A 184 11.49 1.65 -11.76
N GLN A 185 11.70 1.05 -10.60
CA GLN A 185 12.77 0.08 -10.35
C GLN A 185 12.47 -1.34 -10.88
N ARG A 186 11.43 -1.53 -11.70
CA ARG A 186 11.08 -2.81 -12.35
C ARG A 186 10.77 -3.97 -11.41
N ARG A 187 10.47 -3.69 -10.13
CA ARG A 187 10.28 -4.74 -9.11
C ARG A 187 9.09 -5.67 -9.41
N LEU A 188 8.11 -5.17 -10.17
CA LEU A 188 6.88 -5.89 -10.52
C LEU A 188 6.86 -6.45 -11.95
N ASP A 189 7.94 -6.30 -12.74
CA ASP A 189 7.99 -6.74 -14.13
C ASP A 189 7.88 -8.27 -14.28
N GLY A 190 8.11 -9.01 -13.21
CA GLY A 190 7.90 -10.46 -13.15
C GLY A 190 6.45 -10.88 -12.82
N VAL A 191 5.54 -9.97 -12.45
CA VAL A 191 4.17 -10.31 -12.04
C VAL A 191 3.24 -10.41 -13.25
N ALA A 192 2.46 -11.49 -13.33
CA ALA A 192 1.51 -11.74 -14.43
C ALA A 192 0.16 -11.08 -14.14
N LEU A 193 0.00 -9.81 -14.47
CA LEU A 193 -1.19 -9.01 -14.18
C LEU A 193 -2.37 -9.35 -15.09
N LYS A 194 -3.57 -9.48 -14.50
CA LYS A 194 -4.86 -9.57 -15.20
C LYS A 194 -5.57 -8.24 -15.34
N ALA A 195 -5.43 -7.35 -14.36
CA ALA A 195 -5.94 -5.99 -14.36
C ALA A 195 -5.01 -5.08 -13.55
N ALA A 196 -5.08 -3.79 -13.78
CA ALA A 196 -4.39 -2.80 -12.99
C ALA A 196 -5.28 -1.59 -12.72
N ALA A 197 -5.10 -0.92 -11.58
CA ALA A 197 -5.88 0.25 -11.23
C ALA A 197 -5.03 1.47 -10.91
N PHE A 198 -5.67 2.64 -11.11
CA PHE A 198 -5.17 3.95 -10.71
C PHE A 198 -6.18 4.65 -9.79
N THR A 199 -5.72 5.12 -8.62
CA THR A 199 -6.57 5.82 -7.66
C THR A 199 -6.53 7.34 -7.82
N ASN A 200 -5.36 7.96 -7.63
CA ASN A 200 -5.18 9.41 -7.69
C ASN A 200 -3.70 9.79 -7.88
N LEU A 201 -3.46 11.07 -8.22
CA LEU A 201 -2.13 11.64 -8.36
C LEU A 201 -2.10 13.02 -7.69
N THR A 202 -1.42 13.11 -6.56
CA THR A 202 -1.14 14.35 -5.82
C THR A 202 0.37 14.45 -5.56
N PRO A 203 0.93 15.62 -5.24
CA PRO A 203 2.36 15.77 -5.00
C PRO A 203 2.86 14.85 -3.88
N ASP A 204 3.83 13.99 -4.22
CA ASP A 204 4.50 13.07 -3.30
C ASP A 204 5.79 12.55 -3.96
N HIS A 205 6.77 12.10 -3.17
CA HIS A 205 8.02 11.49 -3.62
C HIS A 205 8.81 12.33 -4.66
N LEU A 206 8.72 13.68 -4.60
CA LEU A 206 9.45 14.56 -5.50
C LEU A 206 10.97 14.60 -5.20
N ASP A 207 11.36 14.21 -4.00
CA ASP A 207 12.75 13.95 -3.61
C ASP A 207 13.40 12.84 -4.47
N TYR A 208 12.63 11.85 -4.89
CA TYR A 208 13.09 10.77 -5.76
C TYR A 208 12.85 11.06 -7.26
N HIS A 209 11.63 11.49 -7.61
CA HIS A 209 11.24 11.66 -9.02
C HIS A 209 11.64 13.02 -9.60
N GLY A 210 11.96 14.02 -8.76
CA GLY A 210 12.33 15.38 -9.17
C GLY A 210 11.14 16.23 -9.62
N THR A 211 10.24 15.70 -10.47
CA THR A 211 9.09 16.43 -11.02
C THR A 211 7.80 15.63 -10.96
N MET A 212 6.65 16.32 -10.97
CA MET A 212 5.33 15.67 -11.09
C MET A 212 5.16 14.87 -12.38
N ASP A 213 5.78 15.33 -13.48
CA ASP A 213 5.72 14.62 -14.76
C ASP A 213 6.49 13.29 -14.71
N ALA A 214 7.68 13.26 -14.11
CA ALA A 214 8.43 12.03 -13.89
C ALA A 214 7.69 11.08 -12.94
N TYR A 215 7.07 11.61 -11.87
CA TYR A 215 6.26 10.83 -10.95
C TYR A 215 5.03 10.21 -11.64
N ARG A 216 4.33 10.98 -12.49
CA ARG A 216 3.23 10.49 -13.32
C ARG A 216 3.69 9.43 -14.30
N ALA A 217 4.80 9.67 -15.02
CA ALA A 217 5.37 8.72 -16.00
C ALA A 217 5.73 7.38 -15.33
N ALA A 218 6.32 7.41 -14.13
CA ALA A 218 6.62 6.19 -13.38
C ALA A 218 5.35 5.36 -13.11
N LYS A 219 4.22 6.00 -12.76
CA LYS A 219 2.95 5.29 -12.54
C LYS A 219 2.29 4.83 -13.85
N LEU A 220 2.36 5.63 -14.92
CA LEU A 220 1.81 5.29 -16.24
C LEU A 220 2.44 4.01 -16.81
N ARG A 221 3.71 3.74 -16.49
CA ARG A 221 4.40 2.53 -16.92
C ARG A 221 3.67 1.23 -16.49
N LEU A 222 2.88 1.25 -15.40
CA LEU A 222 2.06 0.11 -15.00
C LEU A 222 1.08 -0.30 -16.11
N PHE A 223 0.54 0.67 -16.83
CA PHE A 223 -0.43 0.48 -17.92
C PHE A 223 0.25 0.33 -19.28
N GLU A 224 1.31 1.08 -19.52
CA GLU A 224 2.02 1.07 -20.82
C GLU A 224 2.90 -0.16 -21.04
N ALA A 225 3.46 -0.73 -19.95
CA ALA A 225 4.49 -1.75 -20.06
C ALA A 225 4.24 -3.04 -19.26
N LEU A 226 3.52 -2.99 -18.12
CA LEU A 226 3.34 -4.15 -17.26
C LEU A 226 2.03 -4.87 -17.53
N LEU A 227 0.94 -4.14 -17.70
CA LEU A 227 -0.36 -4.73 -18.00
C LEU A 227 -0.41 -5.22 -19.45
N PRO A 228 -0.64 -6.52 -19.70
CA PRO A 228 -0.67 -7.04 -21.08
C PRO A 228 -1.81 -6.44 -21.92
N ARG A 229 -1.59 -6.27 -23.23
CA ARG A 229 -2.61 -5.82 -24.17
C ARG A 229 -3.88 -6.66 -24.06
N GLY A 230 -5.04 -6.04 -24.27
CA GLY A 230 -6.35 -6.67 -24.14
C GLY A 230 -6.83 -6.87 -22.69
N ARG A 231 -6.04 -6.47 -21.70
CA ARG A 231 -6.46 -6.42 -20.31
C ARG A 231 -7.13 -5.08 -19.98
N THR A 232 -7.71 -4.96 -18.79
CA THR A 232 -8.48 -3.79 -18.38
C THR A 232 -7.71 -2.94 -17.37
N ALA A 233 -7.62 -1.64 -17.66
CA ALA A 233 -7.18 -0.59 -16.75
C ALA A 233 -8.43 -0.05 -16.01
N VAL A 234 -8.45 -0.14 -14.69
CA VAL A 234 -9.50 0.41 -13.83
C VAL A 234 -9.04 1.78 -13.31
N LEU A 235 -9.74 2.83 -13.68
CA LEU A 235 -9.29 4.20 -13.44
C LEU A 235 -10.33 4.96 -12.62
N ASN A 236 -9.90 5.58 -11.52
CA ASN A 236 -10.74 6.54 -10.80
C ASN A 236 -10.99 7.76 -11.67
N ALA A 237 -12.24 7.91 -12.16
CA ALA A 237 -12.66 8.97 -13.06
C ALA A 237 -12.75 10.34 -12.37
N ASP A 238 -12.77 10.37 -11.04
CA ASP A 238 -12.83 11.59 -10.24
C ASP A 238 -11.44 12.24 -10.05
N SER A 239 -10.38 11.54 -10.43
CA SER A 239 -9.02 12.09 -10.42
C SER A 239 -8.78 13.03 -11.59
N ASP A 240 -8.16 14.18 -11.34
CA ASP A 240 -7.77 15.12 -12.41
C ASP A 240 -6.78 14.50 -13.43
N ALA A 241 -6.04 13.48 -13.03
CA ALA A 241 -5.13 12.76 -13.91
C ALA A 241 -5.83 11.67 -14.76
N TYR A 242 -7.14 11.43 -14.58
CA TYR A 242 -7.88 10.38 -15.28
C TYR A 242 -7.65 10.37 -16.79
N SER A 243 -7.81 11.52 -17.45
CA SER A 243 -7.71 11.64 -18.92
C SER A 243 -6.33 11.19 -19.44
N ALA A 244 -5.26 11.51 -18.72
CA ALA A 244 -3.91 11.09 -19.09
C ALA A 244 -3.72 9.58 -18.97
N PHE A 245 -4.22 8.97 -17.87
CA PHE A 245 -4.15 7.53 -17.67
C PHE A 245 -5.05 6.75 -18.64
N ALA A 246 -6.24 7.27 -18.95
CA ALA A 246 -7.14 6.67 -19.94
C ALA A 246 -6.52 6.69 -21.34
N ALA A 247 -5.98 7.83 -21.78
CA ALA A 247 -5.32 7.94 -23.08
C ALA A 247 -4.13 6.97 -23.21
N ALA A 248 -3.24 6.93 -22.21
CA ALA A 248 -2.09 6.02 -22.21
C ALA A 248 -2.54 4.54 -22.23
N SER A 249 -3.58 4.18 -21.47
CA SER A 249 -4.15 2.82 -21.47
C SER A 249 -4.70 2.42 -22.84
N ILE A 250 -5.46 3.29 -23.48
CA ILE A 250 -6.02 3.06 -24.83
C ILE A 250 -4.88 2.89 -25.84
N MET A 251 -3.86 3.75 -25.82
CA MET A 251 -2.70 3.66 -26.71
C MET A 251 -1.91 2.35 -26.49
N ALA A 252 -1.85 1.85 -25.26
CA ALA A 252 -1.27 0.56 -24.94
C ALA A 252 -2.13 -0.64 -25.37
N GLY A 253 -3.34 -0.41 -25.91
CA GLY A 253 -4.28 -1.44 -26.34
C GLY A 253 -4.99 -2.14 -25.19
N LEU A 254 -5.23 -1.41 -24.09
CA LEU A 254 -6.01 -1.87 -22.93
C LEU A 254 -7.48 -1.45 -23.06
N GLY A 255 -8.39 -2.22 -22.45
CA GLY A 255 -9.70 -1.75 -22.09
C GLY A 255 -9.61 -0.74 -20.95
N VAL A 256 -10.51 0.23 -20.90
CA VAL A 256 -10.61 1.21 -19.80
C VAL A 256 -11.95 1.03 -19.12
N MET A 257 -11.94 0.89 -17.80
CA MET A 257 -13.09 0.90 -16.92
C MET A 257 -13.01 2.13 -16.02
N GLY A 258 -13.90 3.11 -16.22
CA GLY A 258 -13.98 4.32 -15.41
C GLY A 258 -14.90 4.11 -14.21
N VAL A 259 -14.41 4.33 -12.99
CA VAL A 259 -15.17 4.18 -11.75
C VAL A 259 -15.21 5.50 -10.96
N GLY A 260 -16.29 5.75 -10.19
CA GLY A 260 -16.43 6.96 -9.37
C GLY A 260 -17.69 7.79 -9.76
N GLU A 261 -17.81 9.02 -9.26
CA GLU A 261 -18.94 9.91 -9.56
C GLU A 261 -18.99 10.28 -11.06
N ARG A 262 -17.81 10.43 -11.69
CA ARG A 262 -17.63 10.65 -13.13
C ARG A 262 -17.36 9.36 -13.91
N GLY A 263 -17.43 8.20 -13.25
CA GLY A 263 -17.27 6.89 -13.86
C GLY A 263 -18.43 6.58 -14.83
N ARG A 264 -18.15 5.73 -15.85
CA ARG A 264 -19.16 5.30 -16.82
C ARG A 264 -19.51 3.82 -16.70
N ASP A 265 -18.65 3.05 -16.08
CA ASP A 265 -18.81 1.59 -15.99
C ASP A 265 -19.29 1.17 -14.61
N LEU A 266 -18.89 1.93 -13.58
CA LEU A 266 -19.35 1.82 -12.20
C LEU A 266 -19.46 3.24 -11.65
N THR A 267 -20.68 3.78 -11.67
CA THR A 267 -20.95 5.19 -11.34
C THR A 267 -21.50 5.31 -9.92
N LEU A 268 -20.90 6.18 -9.11
CA LEU A 268 -21.44 6.59 -7.83
C LEU A 268 -22.48 7.72 -8.05
N ILE A 269 -23.77 7.37 -8.04
CA ILE A 269 -24.85 8.31 -8.26
C ILE A 269 -25.15 9.12 -6.99
N GLY A 270 -25.09 8.47 -5.82
CA GLY A 270 -25.39 9.10 -4.54
C GLY A 270 -24.61 8.49 -3.40
N ARG A 271 -24.32 9.32 -2.39
CA ARG A 271 -23.61 8.93 -1.17
C ARG A 271 -24.19 9.67 0.04
N GLN A 272 -24.57 8.93 1.06
CA GLN A 272 -25.04 9.47 2.34
C GLN A 272 -24.28 8.82 3.49
N ALA A 273 -23.67 9.63 4.37
CA ALA A 273 -23.06 9.16 5.60
C ALA A 273 -24.15 8.63 6.56
N THR A 274 -23.85 7.52 7.24
CA THR A 274 -24.68 6.92 8.28
C THR A 274 -23.79 6.54 9.48
N PRO A 275 -24.36 6.25 10.66
CA PRO A 275 -23.55 5.78 11.80
C PRO A 275 -22.79 4.48 11.48
N GLU A 276 -23.35 3.59 10.66
CA GLU A 276 -22.74 2.31 10.32
C GLU A 276 -21.72 2.42 9.18
N GLY A 277 -21.62 3.57 8.51
CA GLY A 277 -20.75 3.78 7.36
C GLY A 277 -21.36 4.73 6.33
N GLN A 278 -21.63 4.25 5.12
CA GLN A 278 -22.18 5.07 4.02
C GLN A 278 -23.18 4.27 3.20
N ARG A 279 -24.35 4.85 2.96
CA ARG A 279 -25.29 4.35 1.94
C ARG A 279 -24.84 4.87 0.57
N LEU A 280 -24.60 3.96 -0.36
CA LEU A 280 -24.18 4.28 -1.73
C LEU A 280 -25.28 3.86 -2.71
N THR A 281 -25.64 4.75 -3.64
CA THR A 281 -26.43 4.42 -4.83
C THR A 281 -25.48 4.33 -6.01
N LEU A 282 -25.38 3.16 -6.62
CA LEU A 282 -24.44 2.84 -7.70
C LEU A 282 -25.20 2.51 -8.99
N ASP A 283 -24.74 3.03 -10.12
CA ASP A 283 -25.08 2.47 -11.43
C ASP A 283 -23.96 1.49 -11.84
N VAL A 284 -24.35 0.25 -12.04
CA VAL A 284 -23.48 -0.84 -12.45
C VAL A 284 -23.89 -1.30 -13.84
N GLN A 285 -23.27 -0.74 -14.88
CA GLN A 285 -23.58 -1.08 -16.28
C GLN A 285 -25.05 -0.88 -16.67
N GLY A 286 -25.70 0.16 -16.14
CA GLY A 286 -27.10 0.50 -16.39
C GLY A 286 -28.10 -0.06 -15.36
N GLU A 287 -27.66 -0.80 -14.36
CA GLU A 287 -28.49 -1.27 -13.25
C GLU A 287 -28.19 -0.51 -11.96
N VAL A 288 -29.22 0.12 -11.39
CA VAL A 288 -29.08 0.87 -10.13
C VAL A 288 -29.13 -0.07 -8.93
N ARG A 289 -28.20 0.10 -8.01
CA ARG A 289 -28.04 -0.69 -6.77
C ARG A 289 -27.81 0.23 -5.58
N ASP A 290 -28.53 -0.02 -4.50
CA ASP A 290 -28.26 0.59 -3.19
C ASP A 290 -27.53 -0.41 -2.31
N ILE A 291 -26.43 0.02 -1.68
CA ILE A 291 -25.65 -0.78 -0.74
C ILE A 291 -25.30 0.03 0.52
N LEU A 292 -25.08 -0.66 1.62
CA LEU A 292 -24.48 -0.09 2.82
C LEU A 292 -22.99 -0.46 2.85
N LEU A 293 -22.11 0.51 2.57
CA LEU A 293 -20.68 0.34 2.72
C LEU A 293 -20.27 0.64 4.17
N PRO A 294 -19.82 -0.35 4.97
CA PRO A 294 -19.52 -0.16 6.40
C PRO A 294 -18.14 0.51 6.63
N LEU A 295 -17.84 1.54 5.88
CA LEU A 295 -16.60 2.31 5.92
C LEU A 295 -16.92 3.80 5.97
N ALA A 296 -16.20 4.55 6.83
CA ALA A 296 -16.33 6.00 6.91
C ALA A 296 -15.47 6.71 5.85
N GLY A 297 -15.95 7.89 5.40
CA GLY A 297 -15.23 8.79 4.53
C GLY A 297 -15.37 8.54 3.02
N ALA A 298 -15.57 9.63 2.27
CA ALA A 298 -15.77 9.60 0.82
C ALA A 298 -14.65 8.88 0.06
N PHE A 299 -13.40 9.06 0.47
CA PHE A 299 -12.26 8.41 -0.18
C PHE A 299 -12.27 6.88 -0.02
N GLN A 300 -12.88 6.34 1.06
CA GLN A 300 -13.04 4.90 1.21
C GLN A 300 -14.10 4.35 0.25
N ALA A 301 -15.18 5.10 -0.03
CA ALA A 301 -16.12 4.74 -1.08
C ALA A 301 -15.40 4.69 -2.45
N SER A 302 -14.60 5.71 -2.80
CA SER A 302 -13.79 5.71 -4.01
C SER A 302 -12.82 4.51 -4.08
N ASN A 303 -12.11 4.19 -2.97
CA ASN A 303 -11.23 3.03 -2.90
C ASN A 303 -12.00 1.71 -3.08
N ALA A 304 -13.20 1.58 -2.49
CA ALA A 304 -14.05 0.40 -2.61
C ALA A 304 -14.53 0.21 -4.07
N LEU A 305 -14.88 1.28 -4.78
CA LEU A 305 -15.26 1.21 -6.20
C LEU A 305 -14.08 0.82 -7.10
N VAL A 306 -12.87 1.34 -6.84
CA VAL A 306 -11.65 0.92 -7.55
C VAL A 306 -11.37 -0.56 -7.30
N ALA A 307 -11.53 -1.05 -6.07
CA ALA A 307 -11.36 -2.47 -5.73
C ALA A 307 -12.42 -3.35 -6.42
N ALA A 308 -13.69 -2.92 -6.41
CA ALA A 308 -14.78 -3.60 -7.12
C ALA A 308 -14.47 -3.68 -8.62
N GLY A 309 -14.09 -2.56 -9.25
CA GLY A 309 -13.67 -2.54 -10.65
C GLY A 309 -12.53 -3.51 -10.95
N LEU A 310 -11.51 -3.61 -10.07
CA LEU A 310 -10.41 -4.58 -10.22
C LEU A 310 -10.89 -6.03 -10.17
N CYS A 311 -11.79 -6.37 -9.24
CA CYS A 311 -12.34 -7.73 -9.10
C CYS A 311 -13.19 -8.07 -10.35
N ILE A 312 -14.03 -7.15 -10.81
CA ILE A 312 -14.81 -7.31 -12.06
C ILE A 312 -13.88 -7.48 -13.26
N ALA A 313 -12.88 -6.62 -13.41
CA ALA A 313 -11.89 -6.69 -14.50
C ALA A 313 -11.04 -7.98 -14.45
N ALA A 314 -10.89 -8.58 -13.27
CA ALA A 314 -10.23 -9.87 -13.08
C ALA A 314 -11.09 -11.07 -13.46
N GLY A 315 -12.42 -10.87 -13.66
CA GLY A 315 -13.36 -11.86 -14.18
C GLY A 315 -14.47 -12.28 -13.21
N ASP A 316 -14.61 -11.59 -12.07
CA ASP A 316 -15.70 -11.86 -11.13
C ASP A 316 -17.01 -11.21 -11.60
N ARG A 317 -18.16 -11.78 -11.20
CA ARG A 317 -19.48 -11.29 -11.58
C ARG A 317 -19.79 -9.95 -10.87
N PRO A 318 -20.21 -8.90 -11.60
CA PRO A 318 -20.50 -7.59 -11.03
C PRO A 318 -21.43 -7.63 -9.81
N ASP A 319 -22.57 -8.32 -9.89
CA ASP A 319 -23.53 -8.42 -8.77
C ASP A 319 -22.91 -8.98 -7.49
N ALA A 320 -22.12 -10.05 -7.62
CA ALA A 320 -21.47 -10.70 -6.49
C ALA A 320 -20.39 -9.79 -5.88
N VAL A 321 -19.64 -9.07 -6.72
CA VAL A 321 -18.63 -8.10 -6.28
C VAL A 321 -19.27 -6.93 -5.54
N ILE A 322 -20.34 -6.36 -6.07
CA ILE A 322 -21.04 -5.23 -5.44
C ILE A 322 -21.65 -5.65 -4.10
N GLY A 323 -22.30 -6.82 -4.02
CA GLY A 323 -22.82 -7.34 -2.76
C GLY A 323 -21.73 -7.59 -1.71
N ALA A 324 -20.52 -7.98 -2.14
CA ALA A 324 -19.39 -8.19 -1.22
C ALA A 324 -18.85 -6.88 -0.60
N LEU A 325 -19.19 -5.69 -1.15
CA LEU A 325 -18.81 -4.39 -0.56
C LEU A 325 -19.44 -4.16 0.81
N GLU A 326 -20.60 -4.74 1.08
CA GLU A 326 -21.29 -4.63 2.37
C GLU A 326 -20.60 -5.40 3.50
N GLY A 327 -19.67 -6.29 3.18
CA GLY A 327 -18.83 -7.03 4.14
C GLY A 327 -17.44 -6.44 4.33
N LEU A 328 -17.12 -5.27 3.74
CA LEU A 328 -15.78 -4.70 3.84
C LEU A 328 -15.50 -4.16 5.25
N THR A 329 -14.26 -4.35 5.68
CA THR A 329 -13.69 -3.71 6.88
C THR A 329 -12.52 -2.83 6.48
N GLY A 330 -12.25 -1.78 7.24
CA GLY A 330 -11.10 -0.89 7.01
C GLY A 330 -9.78 -1.68 6.95
N ALA A 331 -8.87 -1.28 6.10
CA ALA A 331 -7.51 -1.82 6.12
C ALA A 331 -6.82 -1.38 7.43
N GLN A 332 -5.96 -2.24 7.99
CA GLN A 332 -5.26 -1.95 9.25
C GLN A 332 -4.57 -0.57 9.18
N GLY A 333 -4.90 0.31 10.15
CA GLY A 333 -4.37 1.65 10.24
C GLY A 333 -4.76 2.60 9.10
N ARG A 334 -5.87 2.36 8.39
CA ARG A 334 -6.40 3.21 7.31
C ARG A 334 -7.88 3.49 7.53
N LEU A 335 -8.21 4.48 8.35
CA LEU A 335 -9.54 4.65 8.95
C LEU A 335 -10.09 3.32 9.46
N GLN A 336 -9.26 2.59 10.19
CA GLN A 336 -9.63 1.33 10.80
C GLN A 336 -10.58 1.61 11.96
N ARG A 337 -11.81 1.13 11.89
CA ARG A 337 -12.78 1.21 12.97
C ARG A 337 -12.40 0.24 14.08
N ILE A 338 -12.39 0.72 15.32
CA ILE A 338 -12.05 -0.04 16.51
C ILE A 338 -13.28 -0.07 17.42
N GLY A 339 -13.85 -1.25 17.68
CA GLY A 339 -14.96 -1.46 18.60
C GLY A 339 -16.20 -0.60 18.34
N ALA A 340 -17.25 -1.21 17.80
CA ALA A 340 -18.50 -0.51 17.47
C ALA A 340 -19.61 -0.71 18.53
N GLU A 341 -19.35 -1.43 19.61
CA GLU A 341 -20.41 -2.03 20.43
C GLU A 341 -20.66 -1.33 21.76
N THR A 342 -19.95 -0.24 22.05
CA THR A 342 -20.05 0.38 23.39
C THR A 342 -21.22 1.36 23.58
N GLY A 343 -21.89 1.78 22.50
CA GLY A 343 -22.96 2.80 22.56
C GLY A 343 -22.48 4.20 22.96
N ARG A 344 -21.15 4.44 22.99
CA ARG A 344 -20.54 5.71 23.41
C ARG A 344 -19.97 6.56 22.28
N GLY A 345 -20.00 6.06 21.04
CA GLY A 345 -19.40 6.70 19.86
C GLY A 345 -18.45 5.78 19.10
N GLU A 346 -17.73 6.33 18.14
CA GLU A 346 -16.89 5.58 17.20
C GLU A 346 -15.41 5.91 17.38
N VAL A 347 -14.54 4.91 17.32
CA VAL A 347 -13.09 5.09 17.38
C VAL A 347 -12.44 4.62 16.09
N TYR A 348 -11.56 5.43 15.52
CA TYR A 348 -10.81 5.14 14.29
C TYR A 348 -9.31 5.28 14.52
N VAL A 349 -8.53 4.41 13.87
CA VAL A 349 -7.06 4.50 13.80
C VAL A 349 -6.65 4.77 12.37
N ASP A 350 -5.78 5.77 12.16
CA ASP A 350 -5.29 6.14 10.82
C ASP A 350 -3.79 6.49 10.80
N TYR A 351 -3.19 6.29 9.65
CA TYR A 351 -1.77 6.59 9.37
C TYR A 351 -1.51 8.08 9.03
N ALA A 352 -2.49 8.94 9.11
CA ALA A 352 -2.38 10.38 8.78
C ALA A 352 -1.32 11.07 9.66
N HIS A 353 -0.13 11.30 9.11
CA HIS A 353 1.04 11.88 9.77
C HIS A 353 1.60 13.10 9.03
N THR A 354 0.83 13.63 8.08
CA THR A 354 1.10 14.85 7.32
C THR A 354 -0.07 15.83 7.45
N PRO A 355 0.12 17.14 7.21
CA PRO A 355 -0.98 18.10 7.20
C PRO A 355 -2.14 17.65 6.30
N ASP A 356 -1.89 17.38 5.01
CA ASP A 356 -2.92 16.94 4.05
C ASP A 356 -3.62 15.65 4.49
N GLY A 357 -2.86 14.69 5.05
CA GLY A 357 -3.40 13.44 5.57
C GLY A 357 -4.36 13.69 6.73
N LEU A 358 -3.97 14.52 7.68
CA LEU A 358 -4.78 14.86 8.86
C LEU A 358 -6.05 15.62 8.45
N GLU A 359 -5.94 16.59 7.54
CA GLU A 359 -7.08 17.32 6.99
C GLU A 359 -8.05 16.38 6.28
N THR A 360 -7.54 15.46 5.46
CA THR A 360 -8.34 14.47 4.73
C THR A 360 -9.14 13.60 5.70
N VAL A 361 -8.50 13.08 6.75
CA VAL A 361 -9.13 12.18 7.72
C VAL A 361 -10.18 12.91 8.56
N LEU A 362 -9.87 14.09 9.09
CA LEU A 362 -10.81 14.87 9.89
C LEU A 362 -12.03 15.32 9.07
N THR A 363 -11.81 15.78 7.85
CA THR A 363 -12.90 16.15 6.92
C THR A 363 -13.77 14.93 6.58
N ALA A 364 -13.16 13.76 6.38
CA ALA A 364 -13.87 12.54 6.06
C ALA A 364 -14.72 12.02 7.22
N LEU A 365 -14.27 12.19 8.47
CA LEU A 365 -14.99 11.73 9.66
C LEU A 365 -16.04 12.73 10.17
N ARG A 366 -15.93 14.02 9.85
CA ARG A 366 -16.89 15.03 10.33
C ARG A 366 -18.35 14.70 10.04
N PRO A 367 -18.76 14.21 8.84
CA PRO A 367 -20.14 13.83 8.56
C PRO A 367 -20.67 12.63 9.37
N HIS A 368 -19.79 11.84 9.96
CA HIS A 368 -20.12 10.67 10.78
C HIS A 368 -20.25 11.03 12.28
N ALA A 369 -19.71 12.17 12.71
CA ALA A 369 -19.81 12.63 14.08
C ALA A 369 -21.08 13.47 14.27
N THR A 370 -22.10 12.94 14.94
CA THR A 370 -23.28 13.71 15.36
C THR A 370 -23.00 14.54 16.63
N GLY A 371 -22.00 14.11 17.41
CA GLY A 371 -21.40 14.82 18.52
C GLY A 371 -20.09 15.49 18.15
N ARG A 372 -19.07 15.34 19.01
CA ARG A 372 -17.74 15.94 18.82
C ARG A 372 -16.85 15.06 17.97
N LEU A 373 -15.96 15.68 17.19
CA LEU A 373 -14.82 15.04 16.57
C LEU A 373 -13.58 15.30 17.43
N ILE A 374 -13.01 14.23 17.98
CA ILE A 374 -11.85 14.25 18.89
C ILE A 374 -10.66 13.68 18.13
N VAL A 375 -9.51 14.37 18.13
CA VAL A 375 -8.30 13.89 17.48
C VAL A 375 -7.16 13.71 18.46
N VAL A 376 -6.52 12.54 18.45
CA VAL A 376 -5.25 12.23 19.13
C VAL A 376 -4.18 12.15 18.06
N PHE A 377 -3.17 13.03 18.12
CA PHE A 377 -2.13 13.08 17.09
C PHE A 377 -0.81 13.61 17.64
N GLY A 378 0.26 13.34 16.88
CA GLY A 378 1.60 13.84 17.17
C GLY A 378 2.41 13.99 15.90
N ALA A 379 3.68 14.37 16.04
CA ALA A 379 4.61 14.47 14.93
C ALA A 379 5.91 13.71 15.22
N GLY A 380 6.51 13.14 14.17
CA GLY A 380 7.78 12.43 14.29
C GLY A 380 8.99 13.38 14.43
N GLY A 381 9.98 12.96 15.23
CA GLY A 381 11.32 13.56 15.27
C GLY A 381 12.17 13.15 14.07
N ASP A 382 13.29 13.86 13.83
CA ASP A 382 14.22 13.67 12.71
C ASP A 382 13.50 13.67 11.34
N ARG A 383 12.49 14.54 11.21
CA ARG A 383 11.64 14.71 10.03
C ARG A 383 11.39 16.19 9.80
N ASP A 384 10.62 16.52 8.76
CA ASP A 384 10.20 17.88 8.45
C ASP A 384 9.53 18.55 9.66
N ARG A 385 10.18 19.60 10.17
CA ARG A 385 9.70 20.39 11.31
C ARG A 385 8.62 21.37 10.90
N GLY A 386 8.62 21.82 9.64
CA GLY A 386 7.67 22.79 9.11
C GLY A 386 6.23 22.31 9.13
N LYS A 387 6.01 20.99 9.07
CA LYS A 387 4.67 20.40 9.14
C LYS A 387 4.04 20.45 10.53
N ARG A 388 4.82 20.62 11.62
CA ARG A 388 4.35 20.51 13.01
C ARG A 388 3.28 21.57 13.35
N PRO A 389 3.53 22.88 13.15
CA PRO A 389 2.49 23.91 13.36
C PRO A 389 1.27 23.71 12.45
N LEU A 390 1.48 23.33 11.18
CA LEU A 390 0.40 23.14 10.22
C LEU A 390 -0.56 22.01 10.64
N MET A 391 -0.03 20.92 11.19
CA MET A 391 -0.86 19.85 11.74
C MET A 391 -1.68 20.36 12.94
N GLY A 392 -1.10 21.19 13.80
CA GLY A 392 -1.81 21.86 14.88
C GLY A 392 -2.95 22.74 14.39
N GLU A 393 -2.70 23.61 13.39
CA GLU A 393 -3.71 24.49 12.80
C GLU A 393 -4.89 23.71 12.20
N ILE A 394 -4.60 22.59 11.53
CA ILE A 394 -5.63 21.73 10.94
C ILE A 394 -6.47 21.10 12.05
N ALA A 395 -5.84 20.57 13.10
CA ALA A 395 -6.55 19.98 14.24
C ALA A 395 -7.43 21.03 14.94
N ALA A 396 -6.92 22.23 15.18
CA ALA A 396 -7.69 23.32 15.78
C ALA A 396 -8.90 23.78 14.95
N ARG A 397 -8.77 23.69 13.63
CA ARG A 397 -9.84 24.12 12.70
C ARG A 397 -10.92 23.06 12.49
N LEU A 398 -10.58 21.78 12.51
CA LEU A 398 -11.46 20.70 12.05
C LEU A 398 -11.95 19.78 13.17
N ALA A 399 -11.26 19.73 14.31
CA ALA A 399 -11.67 18.92 15.46
C ALA A 399 -12.30 19.80 16.56
N ASP A 400 -13.24 19.25 17.31
CA ASP A 400 -13.83 19.91 18.48
C ASP A 400 -12.91 19.77 19.70
N VAL A 401 -12.11 18.70 19.76
CA VAL A 401 -11.11 18.45 20.80
C VAL A 401 -9.84 17.92 20.13
N ALA A 402 -8.72 18.56 20.41
CA ALA A 402 -7.41 18.12 19.96
C ALA A 402 -6.53 17.70 21.15
N ILE A 403 -5.92 16.52 21.06
CA ILE A 403 -4.96 16.00 22.05
C ILE A 403 -3.62 15.78 21.34
N VAL A 404 -2.61 16.56 21.75
CA VAL A 404 -1.25 16.46 21.22
C VAL A 404 -0.45 15.49 22.08
N THR A 405 0.14 14.47 21.44
CA THR A 405 0.88 13.39 22.09
C THR A 405 2.18 13.05 21.36
N ASP A 406 2.97 12.12 21.90
CA ASP A 406 4.18 11.62 21.23
C ASP A 406 3.83 10.64 20.10
N ASP A 407 4.48 10.81 18.95
CA ASP A 407 4.47 9.86 17.85
C ASP A 407 5.74 8.98 17.91
N ASN A 408 6.72 9.21 17.07
CA ASN A 408 8.07 8.63 17.09
C ASN A 408 9.08 9.76 17.34
N PRO A 409 9.43 10.12 18.57
CA PRO A 409 10.37 11.23 18.84
C PRO A 409 11.76 11.01 18.25
N ARG A 410 12.17 9.75 18.09
CA ARG A 410 13.52 9.36 17.63
C ARG A 410 14.62 9.98 18.49
N SER A 411 15.50 10.82 17.90
CA SER A 411 16.59 11.46 18.63
C SER A 411 16.21 12.84 19.22
N GLU A 412 15.04 13.39 18.85
CA GLU A 412 14.61 14.71 19.35
C GLU A 412 13.91 14.59 20.73
N ASP A 413 13.96 15.69 21.50
CA ASP A 413 13.20 15.81 22.73
C ASP A 413 11.69 15.83 22.46
N PRO A 414 10.90 14.89 23.02
CA PRO A 414 9.47 14.79 22.78
C PRO A 414 8.69 16.05 23.15
N ALA A 415 9.05 16.70 24.27
CA ALA A 415 8.37 17.90 24.74
C ALA A 415 8.56 19.06 23.75
N SER A 416 9.75 19.19 23.14
CA SER A 416 10.02 20.17 22.11
C SER A 416 9.18 19.95 20.85
N ILE A 417 8.95 18.69 20.45
CA ILE A 417 8.10 18.35 19.29
C ILE A 417 6.65 18.76 19.60
N ARG A 418 6.11 18.39 20.76
CA ARG A 418 4.74 18.74 21.15
C ARG A 418 4.55 20.25 21.24
N ALA A 419 5.51 20.98 21.80
CA ALA A 419 5.47 22.44 21.86
C ALA A 419 5.37 23.08 20.48
N GLN A 420 6.12 22.56 19.48
CA GLN A 420 6.06 23.04 18.08
C GLN A 420 4.69 22.74 17.43
N VAL A 421 4.10 21.57 17.66
CA VAL A 421 2.74 21.26 17.19
C VAL A 421 1.72 22.21 17.82
N ARG A 422 1.84 22.47 19.13
CA ARG A 422 0.92 23.33 19.88
C ARG A 422 0.97 24.80 19.48
N THR A 423 2.02 25.26 18.78
CA THR A 423 2.00 26.62 18.22
C THR A 423 0.83 26.84 17.24
N GLY A 424 0.36 25.78 16.56
CA GLY A 424 -0.83 25.82 15.70
C GLY A 424 -2.16 25.52 16.41
N CYS A 425 -2.13 24.95 17.61
CA CYS A 425 -3.32 24.60 18.40
C CYS A 425 -3.09 24.87 19.90
N PRO A 426 -3.00 26.14 20.33
CA PRO A 426 -2.64 26.48 21.71
C PRO A 426 -3.60 25.93 22.76
N ASP A 427 -4.89 25.76 22.41
CA ASP A 427 -5.94 25.25 23.28
C ASP A 427 -6.00 23.70 23.35
N ALA A 428 -5.14 23.00 22.60
CA ALA A 428 -5.10 21.55 22.60
C ALA A 428 -4.64 21.00 23.96
N LEU A 429 -5.22 19.90 24.38
CA LEU A 429 -4.72 19.13 25.52
C LEU A 429 -3.34 18.55 25.17
N GLU A 430 -2.41 18.61 26.11
CA GLU A 430 -1.09 18.00 25.96
C GLU A 430 -0.96 16.81 26.90
N ILE A 431 -0.83 15.60 26.33
CA ILE A 431 -0.60 14.36 27.07
C ILE A 431 0.54 13.62 26.35
N GLY A 432 1.77 13.69 26.90
CA GLY A 432 2.97 13.14 26.25
C GLY A 432 2.90 11.64 26.05
N ASP A 433 2.52 10.88 27.06
CA ASP A 433 2.34 9.43 26.95
C ASP A 433 1.17 9.12 26.01
N ARG A 434 1.48 8.40 24.90
CA ARG A 434 0.50 8.12 23.85
C ARG A 434 -0.62 7.19 24.30
N ARG A 435 -0.31 6.22 25.20
CA ARG A 435 -1.34 5.35 25.79
C ARG A 435 -2.32 6.18 26.61
N ALA A 436 -1.80 7.00 27.52
CA ALA A 436 -2.62 7.88 28.34
C ALA A 436 -3.45 8.87 27.50
N ALA A 437 -2.92 9.36 26.39
CA ALA A 437 -3.63 10.23 25.46
C ALA A 437 -4.82 9.53 24.79
N ILE A 438 -4.64 8.28 24.37
CA ILE A 438 -5.70 7.45 23.76
C ILE A 438 -6.77 7.13 24.82
N GLU A 439 -6.36 6.70 26.02
CA GLU A 439 -7.26 6.39 27.12
C GLU A 439 -8.09 7.62 27.52
N ALA A 440 -7.47 8.79 27.64
CA ALA A 440 -8.17 10.04 27.97
C ALA A 440 -9.19 10.44 26.87
N ALA A 441 -8.86 10.25 25.57
CA ALA A 441 -9.78 10.51 24.49
C ALA A 441 -11.03 9.61 24.54
N ILE A 442 -10.83 8.33 24.86
CA ILE A 442 -11.91 7.33 24.97
C ILE A 442 -12.74 7.56 26.26
N GLU A 443 -12.10 7.91 27.38
CA GLU A 443 -12.78 8.22 28.64
C GLU A 443 -13.73 9.42 28.49
N MET A 444 -13.30 10.49 27.79
CA MET A 444 -14.13 11.69 27.59
C MET A 444 -15.21 11.54 26.51
N MET A 445 -15.20 10.44 25.73
CA MET A 445 -16.11 10.19 24.62
C MET A 445 -17.57 10.04 25.12
N ARG A 446 -18.50 10.60 24.36
CA ARG A 446 -19.95 10.55 24.60
C ARG A 446 -20.65 9.96 23.38
N ASP A 447 -21.93 9.66 23.53
CA ASP A 447 -22.76 9.21 22.41
C ASP A 447 -22.73 10.22 21.25
N GLY A 448 -22.57 9.70 20.03
CA GLY A 448 -22.40 10.50 18.82
C GLY A 448 -21.02 11.11 18.59
N ASP A 449 -20.07 10.98 19.54
CA ASP A 449 -18.69 11.42 19.34
C ASP A 449 -17.92 10.47 18.42
N VAL A 450 -16.95 11.02 17.69
CA VAL A 450 -15.97 10.27 16.91
C VAL A 450 -14.57 10.60 17.41
N VAL A 451 -13.81 9.58 17.78
CA VAL A 451 -12.39 9.68 18.13
C VAL A 451 -11.55 9.18 16.97
N VAL A 452 -10.54 9.94 16.53
CA VAL A 452 -9.54 9.48 15.59
C VAL A 452 -8.14 9.55 16.21
N ILE A 453 -7.44 8.42 16.18
CA ILE A 453 -6.05 8.27 16.62
C ILE A 453 -5.20 8.28 15.36
N ALA A 454 -4.49 9.40 15.13
CA ALA A 454 -3.75 9.65 13.90
C ALA A 454 -2.23 9.59 14.10
N GLY A 455 -1.51 9.18 13.05
CA GLY A 455 -0.05 9.20 12.96
C GLY A 455 0.57 7.83 12.71
N LYS A 456 0.37 6.86 13.59
CA LYS A 456 1.02 5.55 13.53
C LYS A 456 0.30 4.53 12.65
N GLY A 457 -1.02 4.56 12.63
CA GLY A 457 -1.82 3.63 11.81
C GLY A 457 -1.49 2.16 12.11
N HIS A 458 -0.79 1.51 11.17
CA HIS A 458 -0.40 0.09 11.26
C HIS A 458 0.97 -0.15 11.93
N GLU A 459 1.67 0.89 12.37
CA GLU A 459 2.97 0.75 13.04
C GLU A 459 2.81 0.04 14.38
N GLN A 460 3.66 -0.96 14.63
CA GLN A 460 3.66 -1.77 15.85
C GLN A 460 4.79 -1.40 16.82
N GLY A 461 5.25 -0.17 16.77
CA GLY A 461 6.31 0.31 17.63
C GLY A 461 6.36 1.82 17.76
N GLN A 462 6.97 2.31 18.83
CA GLN A 462 7.30 3.71 19.07
C GLN A 462 8.81 3.85 19.22
N ILE A 463 9.43 4.74 18.44
CA ILE A 463 10.90 4.93 18.43
C ILE A 463 11.25 6.12 19.33
N VAL A 464 11.96 5.84 20.43
CA VAL A 464 12.42 6.83 21.40
C VAL A 464 13.91 6.63 21.65
N GLY A 465 14.76 7.64 21.48
CA GLY A 465 16.20 7.57 21.73
C GLY A 465 16.90 6.46 20.95
N GLY A 466 16.44 6.13 19.74
CA GLY A 466 17.00 5.05 18.92
C GLY A 466 16.51 3.63 19.29
N THR A 467 15.69 3.48 20.33
CA THR A 467 15.08 2.21 20.74
C THR A 467 13.65 2.14 20.24
N THR A 468 13.24 1.00 19.69
CA THR A 468 11.86 0.73 19.32
C THR A 468 11.15 -0.01 20.44
N HIS A 469 10.14 0.62 21.03
CA HIS A 469 9.27 0.02 22.05
C HIS A 469 8.03 -0.54 21.36
N PRO A 470 7.54 -1.73 21.73
CA PRO A 470 6.28 -2.27 21.22
C PRO A 470 5.11 -1.31 21.51
N PHE A 471 4.38 -0.93 20.50
CA PHE A 471 3.21 -0.06 20.61
C PHE A 471 2.30 -0.20 19.39
N ASP A 472 0.99 -0.36 19.60
CA ASP A 472 -0.02 -0.48 18.55
C ASP A 472 -1.26 0.30 18.96
N ASP A 473 -1.61 1.34 18.18
CA ASP A 473 -2.75 2.23 18.47
C ASP A 473 -4.07 1.47 18.56
N ALA A 474 -4.29 0.50 17.66
CA ALA A 474 -5.52 -0.27 17.62
C ALA A 474 -5.69 -1.17 18.85
N THR A 475 -4.60 -1.78 19.30
CA THR A 475 -4.59 -2.61 20.53
C THR A 475 -4.92 -1.75 21.74
N VAL A 476 -4.23 -0.61 21.90
CA VAL A 476 -4.47 0.30 23.04
C VAL A 476 -5.91 0.83 23.05
N ALA A 477 -6.43 1.23 21.89
CA ALA A 477 -7.80 1.69 21.77
C ALA A 477 -8.82 0.60 22.11
N SER A 478 -8.59 -0.64 21.66
CA SER A 478 -9.45 -1.78 21.97
C SER A 478 -9.45 -2.13 23.46
N GLU A 479 -8.27 -2.11 24.09
CA GLU A 479 -8.13 -2.30 25.55
C GLU A 479 -8.89 -1.21 26.32
N ALA A 480 -8.71 0.06 25.95
CA ALA A 480 -9.40 1.18 26.60
C ALA A 480 -10.93 1.10 26.44
N LEU A 481 -11.43 0.76 25.24
CA LEU A 481 -12.86 0.57 25.00
C LEU A 481 -13.46 -0.57 25.86
N SER A 482 -12.70 -1.65 26.08
CA SER A 482 -13.17 -2.79 26.87
C SER A 482 -13.45 -2.46 28.33
N LEU A 483 -12.94 -1.35 28.84
CA LEU A 483 -13.24 -0.87 30.22
C LEU A 483 -14.64 -0.28 30.35
N TYR A 484 -15.30 0.01 29.22
CA TYR A 484 -16.62 0.66 29.16
C TYR A 484 -17.70 -0.20 28.46
N ALA A 485 -17.33 -1.44 28.08
CA ALA A 485 -18.22 -2.41 27.44
C ALA A 485 -19.16 -3.12 28.44
#